data_c1b5c847179d3d0bd994c94789f8e1a7
#
_entry.id   c1b5c847179d3d0bd994c94789f8e1a7
#
_cell.length_a   1.000
_cell.length_b   1.000
_cell.length_c   1.000
_cell.angle_alpha   90.00
_cell.angle_beta   90.00
_cell.angle_gamma   90.00
#
_symmetry.space_group_name_H-M   'P 1'
#
loop_
_entity.id
_entity.type
_entity.pdbx_description
1 polymer ?
#
loop_
_entity_poly.entity_id
_entity_poly.type
_entity_poly.pdbx_seq_one_letter_code
_entity_poly.pdbx_strand_id
1 'polypeptide(L)'
;SDLTPADEERVRAALPEVGLHFVFVDPAMFDGFPESKRYPRQIYYRIAAPLLLPDTLERILYLDADTVIINPLTQLYAAPFGDAYFMACTHTRKLLEKLNAARLGMDEAAPYINTGVLLYNLPALRADLDMERVRAFADKKQDVFLLPDQDILTALYGDRVHLLDSMVYNLSDR
;
A
#
# COMPACT_ATOMS: atom_id res chain seq x y z
N SER A 1 -10.27 -9.14 10.10
CA SER A 1 -8.94 -9.12 10.72
C SER A 1 -8.84 -10.30 11.65
N ASP A 2 -7.63 -10.80 11.88
CA ASP A 2 -7.37 -11.90 12.79
C ASP A 2 -7.24 -11.40 14.25
N LEU A 3 -7.44 -10.11 14.49
CA LEU A 3 -7.42 -9.52 15.81
C LEU A 3 -8.65 -9.93 16.61
N THR A 4 -8.43 -10.44 17.82
CA THR A 4 -9.47 -10.71 18.77
C THR A 4 -9.81 -9.46 19.60
N PRO A 5 -10.97 -9.38 20.27
CA PRO A 5 -11.27 -8.29 21.20
C PRO A 5 -10.19 -8.09 22.27
N ALA A 6 -9.56 -9.17 22.73
CA ALA A 6 -8.45 -9.11 23.69
C ALA A 6 -7.19 -8.47 23.09
N ASP A 7 -6.91 -8.69 21.79
CA ASP A 7 -5.80 -8.04 21.11
C ASP A 7 -6.06 -6.54 20.94
N GLU A 8 -7.30 -6.16 20.57
CA GLU A 8 -7.69 -4.75 20.50
C GLU A 8 -7.51 -4.03 21.84
N GLU A 9 -7.92 -4.68 22.94
CA GLU A 9 -7.78 -4.12 24.28
C GLU A 9 -6.30 -3.95 24.68
N ARG A 10 -5.46 -4.93 24.34
CA ARG A 10 -4.00 -4.82 24.56
C ARG A 10 -3.39 -3.65 23.82
N VAL A 11 -3.80 -3.42 22.56
CA VAL A 11 -3.31 -2.28 21.76
C VAL A 11 -3.79 -0.96 22.38
N ARG A 12 -5.07 -0.87 22.79
CA ARG A 12 -5.61 0.33 23.47
C ARG A 12 -4.88 0.63 24.77
N ALA A 13 -4.60 -0.40 25.57
CA ALA A 13 -3.87 -0.26 26.82
C ALA A 13 -2.41 0.20 26.61
N ALA A 14 -1.78 -0.23 25.51
CA ALA A 14 -0.42 0.17 25.17
C ALA A 14 -0.31 1.60 24.61
N LEU A 15 -1.39 2.14 24.06
CA LEU A 15 -1.43 3.43 23.35
C LEU A 15 -2.59 4.30 23.86
N PRO A 16 -2.64 4.65 25.16
CA PRO A 16 -3.80 5.32 25.76
C PRO A 16 -4.05 6.73 25.24
N GLU A 17 -3.01 7.39 24.73
CA GLU A 17 -3.09 8.77 24.19
C GLU A 17 -3.43 8.83 22.69
N VAL A 18 -3.62 7.66 22.05
CA VAL A 18 -3.87 7.57 20.60
C VAL A 18 -5.34 7.21 20.34
N GLY A 19 -5.99 7.97 19.48
CA GLY A 19 -7.31 7.59 18.97
C GLY A 19 -7.20 6.36 18.07
N LEU A 20 -7.68 5.21 18.53
CA LEU A 20 -7.59 3.94 17.81
C LEU A 20 -8.93 3.56 17.20
N HIS A 21 -8.93 3.30 15.89
CA HIS A 21 -10.06 2.83 15.12
C HIS A 21 -9.72 1.49 14.47
N PHE A 22 -10.45 0.43 14.82
CA PHE A 22 -10.27 -0.89 14.24
C PHE A 22 -11.27 -1.06 13.10
N VAL A 23 -10.75 -1.30 11.90
CA VAL A 23 -11.54 -1.49 10.69
C VAL A 23 -11.59 -2.97 10.37
N PHE A 24 -12.80 -3.52 10.33
CA PHE A 24 -13.00 -4.89 9.86
C PHE A 24 -12.87 -4.94 8.34
N VAL A 25 -12.07 -5.88 7.86
CA VAL A 25 -11.94 -6.19 6.44
C VAL A 25 -12.57 -7.54 6.20
N ASP A 26 -13.62 -7.59 5.34
CA ASP A 26 -14.21 -8.87 4.94
C ASP A 26 -13.19 -9.68 4.14
N PRO A 27 -12.76 -10.85 4.63
CA PRO A 27 -11.80 -11.68 3.91
C PRO A 27 -12.27 -12.08 2.50
N ALA A 28 -13.58 -12.21 2.29
CA ALA A 28 -14.16 -12.56 1.00
C ALA A 28 -13.84 -11.55 -0.11
N MET A 29 -13.52 -10.31 0.24
CA MET A 29 -13.08 -9.29 -0.70
C MET A 29 -11.84 -9.72 -1.51
N PHE A 30 -11.02 -10.60 -0.95
CA PHE A 30 -9.78 -11.09 -1.55
C PHE A 30 -9.80 -12.59 -1.86
N ASP A 31 -10.99 -13.20 -1.97
CA ASP A 31 -11.08 -14.60 -2.38
C ASP A 31 -10.52 -14.79 -3.79
N GLY A 32 -9.68 -15.82 -3.95
CA GLY A 32 -8.98 -16.12 -5.19
C GLY A 32 -7.64 -15.39 -5.38
N PHE A 33 -7.29 -14.43 -4.50
CA PHE A 33 -5.96 -13.82 -4.57
C PHE A 33 -4.89 -14.83 -4.16
N PRO A 34 -3.68 -14.78 -4.79
CA PRO A 34 -2.62 -15.72 -4.45
C PRO A 34 -2.13 -15.51 -3.02
N GLU A 35 -2.16 -16.58 -2.25
CA GLU A 35 -1.72 -16.60 -0.86
C GLU A 35 -0.58 -17.59 -0.64
N SER A 36 0.30 -17.27 0.28
CA SER A 36 1.36 -18.17 0.74
C SER A 36 1.66 -17.92 2.21
N LYS A 37 2.43 -18.80 2.84
CA LYS A 37 2.91 -18.59 4.21
C LYS A 37 3.69 -17.27 4.38
N ARG A 38 4.40 -16.84 3.33
CA ARG A 38 5.16 -15.58 3.33
C ARG A 38 4.29 -14.37 3.01
N TYR A 39 3.26 -14.55 2.19
CA TYR A 39 2.37 -13.50 1.71
C TYR A 39 0.92 -13.90 2.03
N PRO A 40 0.47 -13.72 3.29
CA PRO A 40 -0.90 -14.01 3.69
C PRO A 40 -1.85 -12.94 3.14
N ARG A 41 -3.14 -13.23 3.14
CA ARG A 41 -4.21 -12.36 2.62
C ARG A 41 -4.15 -10.92 3.11
N GLN A 42 -3.69 -10.71 4.33
CA GLN A 42 -3.62 -9.39 4.97
C GLN A 42 -2.76 -8.39 4.22
N ILE A 43 -1.79 -8.84 3.40
CA ILE A 43 -0.98 -7.92 2.59
C ILE A 43 -1.82 -7.12 1.60
N TYR A 44 -2.96 -7.65 1.15
CA TYR A 44 -3.84 -6.98 0.19
C TYR A 44 -4.76 -5.92 0.81
N TYR A 45 -4.91 -5.90 2.15
CA TYR A 45 -5.82 -4.96 2.82
C TYR A 45 -5.47 -3.51 2.52
N ARG A 46 -4.18 -3.19 2.33
CA ARG A 46 -3.73 -1.86 1.92
C ARG A 46 -4.29 -1.42 0.55
N ILE A 47 -4.58 -2.36 -0.35
CA ILE A 47 -5.16 -2.04 -1.66
C ILE A 47 -6.59 -1.52 -1.51
N ALA A 48 -7.38 -2.15 -0.65
CA ALA A 48 -8.77 -1.79 -0.42
C ALA A 48 -8.97 -0.65 0.60
N ALA A 49 -7.90 -0.15 1.23
CA ALA A 49 -7.98 0.91 2.24
C ALA A 49 -8.85 2.12 1.81
N PRO A 50 -8.78 2.63 0.57
CA PRO A 50 -9.64 3.74 0.13
C PRO A 50 -11.14 3.44 0.21
N LEU A 51 -11.55 2.19 0.03
CA LEU A 51 -12.95 1.76 0.05
C LEU A 51 -13.47 1.43 1.45
N LEU A 52 -12.57 1.17 2.39
CA LEU A 52 -12.90 0.72 3.74
C LEU A 52 -12.92 1.86 4.76
N LEU A 53 -12.27 2.97 4.43
CA LEU A 53 -12.14 4.11 5.32
C LEU A 53 -13.26 5.14 5.10
N PRO A 54 -13.63 5.92 6.14
CA PRO A 54 -14.67 6.95 6.04
C PRO A 54 -14.42 7.94 4.90
N ASP A 55 -15.48 8.32 4.17
CA ASP A 55 -15.41 9.28 3.06
C ASP A 55 -14.94 10.68 3.47
N THR A 56 -15.06 11.00 4.76
CA THR A 56 -14.56 12.25 5.34
C THR A 56 -13.04 12.35 5.39
N LEU A 57 -12.33 11.24 5.24
CA LEU A 57 -10.88 11.23 5.16
C LEU A 57 -10.42 11.53 3.73
N GLU A 58 -9.58 12.54 3.58
CA GLU A 58 -8.99 12.92 2.30
C GLU A 58 -7.62 12.24 2.05
N ARG A 59 -6.92 11.91 3.14
CA ARG A 59 -5.59 11.27 3.09
C ARG A 59 -5.34 10.36 4.27
N ILE A 60 -4.52 9.35 4.05
CA ILE A 60 -3.95 8.52 5.11
C ILE A 60 -2.48 8.27 4.84
N LEU A 61 -1.70 8.13 5.90
CA LEU A 61 -0.35 7.60 5.83
C LEU A 61 -0.39 6.15 6.28
N TYR A 62 -0.13 5.24 5.35
CA TYR A 62 0.05 3.82 5.63
C TYR A 62 1.51 3.56 6.00
N LEU A 63 1.71 2.77 7.04
CA LEU A 63 3.02 2.33 7.49
C LEU A 63 2.97 0.82 7.76
N ASP A 64 3.96 0.08 7.28
CA ASP A 64 4.14 -1.32 7.68
C ASP A 64 4.47 -1.40 9.18
N ALA A 65 4.02 -2.46 9.84
CA ALA A 65 4.11 -2.61 11.29
C ALA A 65 5.56 -2.74 11.82
N ASP A 66 6.52 -3.02 10.94
CA ASP A 66 7.95 -3.10 11.23
C ASP A 66 8.72 -1.79 10.89
N THR A 67 7.99 -0.71 10.61
CA THR A 67 8.57 0.61 10.34
C THR A 67 8.90 1.33 11.64
N VAL A 68 10.11 1.89 11.74
CA VAL A 68 10.54 2.74 12.85
C VAL A 68 10.56 4.20 12.42
N ILE A 69 9.77 5.04 13.08
CA ILE A 69 9.71 6.49 12.82
C ILE A 69 10.73 7.19 13.71
N ILE A 70 11.71 7.85 13.11
CA ILE A 70 12.79 8.57 13.79
C ILE A 70 12.70 10.08 13.66
N ASN A 71 11.87 10.58 12.76
CA ASN A 71 11.66 12.01 12.52
C ASN A 71 10.16 12.34 12.34
N PRO A 72 9.72 13.58 12.59
CA PRO A 72 8.34 13.99 12.37
C PRO A 72 7.90 13.79 10.92
N LEU A 73 6.72 13.21 10.72
CA LEU A 73 6.14 12.96 9.40
C LEU A 73 5.16 14.07 8.93
N THR A 74 5.09 15.17 9.67
CA THR A 74 4.12 16.27 9.41
C THR A 74 4.30 16.86 8.02
N GLN A 75 5.54 17.05 7.56
CA GLN A 75 5.80 17.58 6.22
C GLN A 75 5.36 16.62 5.11
N LEU A 76 5.61 15.33 5.28
CA LEU A 76 5.12 14.31 4.37
C LEU A 76 3.59 14.32 4.34
N TYR A 77 2.96 14.27 5.52
CA TYR A 77 1.50 14.20 5.60
C TYR A 77 0.81 15.43 4.99
N ALA A 78 1.41 16.62 5.10
CA ALA A 78 0.89 17.87 4.54
C ALA A 78 1.25 18.09 3.05
N ALA A 79 2.09 17.25 2.45
CA ALA A 79 2.55 17.45 1.08
C ALA A 79 1.38 17.43 0.07
N PRO A 80 1.41 18.30 -0.96
CA PRO A 80 0.36 18.34 -1.98
C PRO A 80 0.50 17.17 -2.96
N PHE A 81 -0.58 16.46 -3.24
CA PHE A 81 -0.57 15.33 -4.17
C PHE A 81 -0.44 15.73 -5.65
N GLY A 82 -0.87 16.95 -6.02
CA GLY A 82 -1.11 17.25 -7.42
C GLY A 82 -2.15 16.27 -7.99
N ASP A 83 -1.79 15.58 -9.07
CA ASP A 83 -2.60 14.56 -9.72
C ASP A 83 -2.22 13.11 -9.31
N ALA A 84 -1.31 12.95 -8.32
CA ALA A 84 -0.88 11.65 -7.88
C ALA A 84 -1.91 10.94 -6.98
N TYR A 85 -1.96 9.62 -7.11
CA TYR A 85 -2.74 8.73 -6.24
C TYR A 85 -2.00 8.41 -4.94
N PHE A 86 -0.68 8.30 -5.05
CA PHE A 86 0.21 7.96 -3.95
C PHE A 86 1.43 8.85 -3.91
N MET A 87 1.99 9.00 -2.70
CA MET A 87 3.40 9.31 -2.55
C MET A 87 4.08 8.09 -1.94
N ALA A 88 5.17 7.64 -2.56
CA ALA A 88 5.88 6.42 -2.21
C ALA A 88 7.36 6.52 -2.54
N CYS A 89 8.17 5.66 -1.94
CA CYS A 89 9.56 5.49 -2.33
C CYS A 89 9.74 4.38 -3.35
N THR A 90 10.83 4.41 -4.10
CA THR A 90 11.34 3.25 -4.83
C THR A 90 12.70 2.85 -4.27
N HIS A 91 12.94 1.54 -4.14
CA HIS A 91 14.25 0.97 -3.78
C HIS A 91 14.86 0.20 -4.94
N THR A 92 14.24 0.27 -6.10
CA THR A 92 14.59 -0.56 -7.25
C THR A 92 15.59 0.15 -8.13
N ARG A 93 16.66 -0.56 -8.53
CA ARG A 93 17.62 -0.04 -9.51
C ARG A 93 16.99 -0.05 -10.90
N LYS A 94 17.38 0.89 -11.78
CA LYS A 94 16.85 1.05 -13.14
C LYS A 94 16.77 -0.25 -13.97
N LEU A 95 17.74 -1.15 -13.81
CA LEU A 95 17.72 -2.44 -14.52
C LEU A 95 16.58 -3.33 -14.01
N LEU A 96 16.34 -3.35 -12.71
CA LEU A 96 15.26 -4.14 -12.11
C LEU A 96 13.89 -3.52 -12.38
N GLU A 97 13.80 -2.20 -12.54
CA GLU A 97 12.56 -1.51 -12.96
C GLU A 97 12.09 -2.03 -14.33
N LYS A 98 13.00 -2.12 -15.31
CA LYS A 98 12.68 -2.69 -16.63
C LYS A 98 12.24 -4.15 -16.56
N LEU A 99 12.90 -4.96 -15.74
CA LEU A 99 12.50 -6.35 -15.55
C LEU A 99 11.10 -6.45 -14.89
N ASN A 100 10.82 -5.61 -13.90
CA ASN A 100 9.51 -5.53 -13.27
C ASN A 100 8.44 -5.06 -14.26
N ALA A 101 8.73 -4.04 -15.06
CA ALA A 101 7.82 -3.55 -16.09
C ALA A 101 7.47 -4.66 -17.09
N ALA A 102 8.47 -5.38 -17.59
CA ALA A 102 8.27 -6.47 -18.55
C ALA A 102 7.43 -7.63 -17.95
N ARG A 103 7.73 -8.12 -16.72
CA ARG A 103 6.98 -9.22 -16.10
C ARG A 103 5.55 -8.83 -15.75
N LEU A 104 5.32 -7.60 -15.30
CA LEU A 104 3.99 -7.10 -14.94
C LEU A 104 3.21 -6.59 -16.14
N GLY A 105 3.88 -6.24 -17.23
CA GLY A 105 3.27 -5.65 -18.43
C GLY A 105 2.84 -4.22 -18.21
N MET A 106 3.61 -3.46 -17.44
CA MET A 106 3.40 -2.04 -17.16
C MET A 106 4.32 -1.16 -18.01
N ASP A 107 4.07 0.16 -18.00
CA ASP A 107 4.94 1.13 -18.66
C ASP A 107 6.35 1.11 -18.03
N GLU A 108 7.39 1.07 -18.88
CA GLU A 108 8.78 1.12 -18.44
C GLU A 108 9.15 2.45 -17.75
N ALA A 109 8.40 3.52 -18.00
CA ALA A 109 8.57 4.81 -17.35
C ALA A 109 7.95 4.89 -15.95
N ALA A 110 7.00 4.01 -15.64
CA ALA A 110 6.37 3.97 -14.32
C ALA A 110 7.31 3.38 -13.26
N PRO A 111 7.48 4.06 -12.12
CA PRO A 111 8.38 3.57 -11.07
C PRO A 111 7.83 2.31 -10.41
N TYR A 112 8.70 1.39 -10.04
CA TYR A 112 8.35 0.28 -9.17
C TYR A 112 8.42 0.73 -7.72
N ILE A 113 7.27 0.92 -7.08
CA ILE A 113 7.16 1.51 -5.73
C ILE A 113 7.34 0.50 -4.62
N ASN A 114 7.84 0.95 -3.48
CA ASN A 114 7.79 0.20 -2.22
C ASN A 114 6.51 0.58 -1.47
N THR A 115 5.79 -0.41 -0.95
CA THR A 115 4.46 -0.24 -0.32
C THR A 115 4.49 -0.17 1.21
N GLY A 116 5.67 -0.19 1.83
CA GLY A 116 5.82 -0.12 3.29
C GLY A 116 5.55 1.26 3.90
N VAL A 117 5.71 2.33 3.10
CA VAL A 117 5.34 3.70 3.46
C VAL A 117 4.61 4.32 2.27
N LEU A 118 3.30 4.57 2.44
CA LEU A 118 2.44 5.14 1.40
C LEU A 118 1.60 6.27 1.96
N LEU A 119 1.68 7.45 1.35
CA LEU A 119 0.67 8.49 1.57
C LEU A 119 -0.38 8.39 0.47
N TYR A 120 -1.65 8.18 0.84
CA TYR A 120 -2.78 7.97 -0.07
C TYR A 120 -3.56 9.26 -0.31
N ASN A 121 -3.85 9.55 -1.57
CA ASN A 121 -4.88 10.50 -2.00
C ASN A 121 -6.22 9.75 -2.09
N LEU A 122 -6.97 9.71 -0.99
CA LEU A 122 -8.18 8.90 -0.91
C LEU A 122 -9.27 9.30 -1.92
N PRO A 123 -9.58 10.60 -2.13
CA PRO A 123 -10.57 10.99 -3.13
C PRO A 123 -10.21 10.54 -4.54
N ALA A 124 -8.94 10.72 -4.95
CA ALA A 124 -8.50 10.32 -6.28
C ALA A 124 -8.53 8.79 -6.46
N LEU A 125 -8.12 8.05 -5.43
CA LEU A 125 -8.16 6.59 -5.47
C LEU A 125 -9.59 6.04 -5.45
N ARG A 126 -10.51 6.60 -4.66
CA ARG A 126 -11.91 6.18 -4.65
C ARG A 126 -12.58 6.34 -6.00
N ALA A 127 -12.17 7.34 -6.78
CA ALA A 127 -12.70 7.60 -8.10
C ALA A 127 -12.23 6.58 -9.16
N ASP A 128 -11.09 5.91 -8.96
CA ASP A 128 -10.48 5.01 -9.96
C ASP A 128 -10.25 3.57 -9.48
N LEU A 129 -10.27 3.32 -8.17
CA LEU A 129 -10.03 1.99 -7.62
C LEU A 129 -11.18 1.05 -7.92
N ASP A 130 -10.91 0.08 -8.78
CA ASP A 130 -11.82 -1.00 -9.16
C ASP A 130 -11.26 -2.35 -8.70
N MET A 131 -11.93 -2.97 -7.73
CA MET A 131 -11.54 -4.27 -7.19
C MET A 131 -11.71 -5.42 -8.18
N GLU A 132 -12.59 -5.30 -9.18
CA GLU A 132 -12.69 -6.29 -10.25
C GLU A 132 -11.47 -6.23 -11.17
N ARG A 133 -11.01 -5.01 -11.50
CA ARG A 133 -9.76 -4.80 -12.25
C ARG A 133 -8.55 -5.34 -11.47
N VAL A 134 -8.51 -5.10 -10.16
CA VAL A 134 -7.45 -5.62 -9.27
C VAL A 134 -7.45 -7.15 -9.26
N ARG A 135 -8.62 -7.77 -9.12
CA ARG A 135 -8.78 -9.23 -9.12
C ARG A 135 -8.37 -9.84 -10.47
N ALA A 136 -8.87 -9.29 -11.57
CA ALA A 136 -8.54 -9.77 -12.90
C ALA A 136 -7.03 -9.67 -13.20
N PHE A 137 -6.37 -8.63 -12.68
CA PHE A 137 -4.92 -8.50 -12.79
C PHE A 137 -4.19 -9.55 -11.93
N ALA A 138 -4.64 -9.76 -10.68
CA ALA A 138 -4.08 -10.78 -9.80
C ALA A 138 -4.20 -12.17 -10.41
N ASP A 139 -5.36 -12.56 -10.91
CA ASP A 139 -5.60 -13.84 -11.58
C ASP A 139 -4.68 -14.05 -12.78
N LYS A 140 -4.55 -13.01 -13.61
CA LYS A 140 -3.73 -13.06 -14.84
C LYS A 140 -2.24 -13.13 -14.57
N LYS A 141 -1.75 -12.55 -13.47
CA LYS A 141 -0.33 -12.31 -13.22
C LYS A 141 0.24 -13.06 -12.01
N GLN A 142 -0.57 -13.84 -11.28
CA GLN A 142 -0.14 -14.53 -10.07
C GLN A 142 1.17 -15.35 -10.20
N ASP A 143 1.39 -15.97 -11.35
CA ASP A 143 2.58 -16.81 -11.60
C ASP A 143 3.88 -16.00 -11.69
N VAL A 144 3.79 -14.67 -11.89
CA VAL A 144 4.96 -13.79 -12.00
C VAL A 144 5.13 -12.85 -10.81
N PHE A 145 4.25 -12.91 -9.81
CA PHE A 145 4.36 -12.06 -8.63
C PHE A 145 5.59 -12.41 -7.79
N LEU A 146 6.29 -11.36 -7.33
CA LEU A 146 7.39 -11.43 -6.37
C LEU A 146 6.98 -10.83 -5.01
N LEU A 147 6.28 -9.71 -5.03
CA LEU A 147 5.71 -8.99 -3.90
C LEU A 147 4.26 -8.63 -4.29
N PRO A 148 3.28 -9.52 -4.05
CA PRO A 148 1.99 -9.47 -4.72
C PRO A 148 1.22 -8.15 -4.59
N ASP A 149 1.12 -7.58 -3.39
CA ASP A 149 0.45 -6.30 -3.14
C ASP A 149 1.18 -5.12 -3.81
N GLN A 150 2.52 -5.13 -3.71
CA GLN A 150 3.38 -4.13 -4.33
C GLN A 150 3.34 -4.22 -5.86
N ASP A 151 3.36 -5.44 -6.40
CA ASP A 151 3.24 -5.70 -7.82
C ASP A 151 1.91 -5.18 -8.39
N ILE A 152 0.81 -5.44 -7.68
CA ILE A 152 -0.54 -4.98 -8.07
C ILE A 152 -0.62 -3.45 -8.05
N LEU A 153 -0.25 -2.82 -6.92
CA LEU A 153 -0.31 -1.36 -6.80
C LEU A 153 0.58 -0.66 -7.81
N THR A 154 1.79 -1.17 -8.01
CA THR A 154 2.71 -0.62 -9.01
C THR A 154 2.17 -0.73 -10.42
N ALA A 155 1.67 -1.92 -10.81
CA ALA A 155 1.24 -2.16 -12.18
C ALA A 155 -0.05 -1.42 -12.56
N LEU A 156 -0.96 -1.23 -11.61
CA LEU A 156 -2.26 -0.62 -11.88
C LEU A 156 -2.28 0.90 -11.66
N TYR A 157 -1.39 1.43 -10.83
CA TYR A 157 -1.44 2.81 -10.35
C TYR A 157 -0.07 3.51 -10.31
N GLY A 158 1.01 2.83 -10.72
CA GLY A 158 2.37 3.34 -10.64
C GLY A 158 2.67 4.56 -11.54
N ASP A 159 1.87 4.79 -12.57
CA ASP A 159 1.92 5.97 -13.42
C ASP A 159 1.44 7.26 -12.73
N ARG A 160 0.72 7.13 -11.62
CA ARG A 160 0.15 8.22 -10.82
C ARG A 160 0.78 8.30 -9.42
N VAL A 161 2.10 8.13 -9.35
CA VAL A 161 2.87 8.17 -8.10
C VAL A 161 3.81 9.38 -8.08
N HIS A 162 3.79 10.12 -6.96
CA HIS A 162 4.82 11.09 -6.64
C HIS A 162 5.93 10.40 -5.84
N LEU A 163 7.13 10.32 -6.41
CA LEU A 163 8.25 9.66 -5.74
C LEU A 163 8.83 10.50 -4.61
N LEU A 164 8.98 9.87 -3.46
CA LEU A 164 9.63 10.41 -2.28
C LEU A 164 11.12 10.03 -2.24
N ASP A 165 11.92 10.83 -1.53
CA ASP A 165 13.31 10.49 -1.26
C ASP A 165 13.38 9.30 -0.29
N SER A 166 13.85 8.15 -0.78
CA SER A 166 13.97 6.92 0.00
C SER A 166 15.01 6.99 1.12
N MET A 167 15.92 7.93 1.07
CA MET A 167 16.90 8.17 2.16
C MET A 167 16.28 8.92 3.34
N VAL A 168 15.10 9.52 3.15
CA VAL A 168 14.40 10.32 4.15
C VAL A 168 13.16 9.59 4.69
N TYR A 169 12.34 9.00 3.81
CA TYR A 169 11.00 8.55 4.18
C TYR A 169 10.81 7.04 4.26
N ASN A 170 11.71 6.26 3.70
CA ASN A 170 11.60 4.80 3.73
C ASN A 170 12.99 4.18 3.53
N LEU A 171 13.90 4.49 4.45
CA LEU A 171 15.25 3.92 4.41
C LEU A 171 15.19 2.43 4.75
N SER A 172 15.69 1.60 3.86
CA SER A 172 15.85 0.16 4.07
C SER A 172 17.33 -0.15 4.35
N ASP A 173 17.58 -1.04 5.30
CA ASP A 173 18.90 -1.63 5.48
C ASP A 173 19.18 -2.56 4.29
N ARG A 174 20.18 -2.22 3.51
CA ARG A 174 20.67 -3.05 2.40
C ARG A 174 22.15 -3.31 2.54
#